data_e2e1948bbe3e5f426fcfeb1de5e6c130
#
_entry.id   e2e1948bbe3e5f426fcfeb1de5e6c130
#
_cell.length_a   1.000
_cell.length_b   1.000
_cell.length_c   1.000
_cell.angle_alpha   90.00
_cell.angle_beta   90.00
_cell.angle_gamma   90.00
#
_symmetry.space_group_name_H-M   'P 1'
#
loop_
_entity.id
_entity.type
_entity.pdbx_description
1 polymer ?
#
loop_
_entity_poly.entity_id
_entity_poly.type
_entity_poly.pdbx_seq_one_letter_code
_entity_poly.pdbx_strand_id
1 'polypeptide(L)'
;MEINEIPVKALKPYKRNPRKNDKAVEYVANSIRQFGFKVPIVIDSNYEIVCGHTRWKAAKTLGMETVPCILTDDLNEDQIRAFRLADNKTAEMSDWDFDLLEMEFNDIDPDLFDMSDFGFFQNDEHEEQTEHFELGKGNEGALAKRFIVPPFSVLDTKTGEWRARNAEWLKITGDLSETRDTEGVGGAIGHLQYLASGQGKNGFTSNFDPVLAEVMYHWFCPDGGRVLDPFGGEQTKGIVAGEMGLKYSGVEIRPEQVELNARLTEKYPDVRYYCGDSNNIGEILQGHKFDFCFTSPPYYDLECYSEEDMSALGTYKEFLAQYKNIFRQCYDLLDDNSFCAVKVGEIRDKKTGANRCFVPDTIKILTDIGFIYYNDIILLNPTRLAAIQANRSMRTRKVVKCHQNIPVFYKGNLKKIQDKLPPIEYKDEDIEE
;
A
#
# COMPACT_ATOMS: atom_id res chain seq x y z
N MET A 1 -4.02 39.13 -26.23
CA MET A 1 -4.73 38.73 -24.99
C MET A 1 -3.86 39.14 -23.83
N GLU A 2 -4.32 40.01 -22.95
CA GLU A 2 -3.57 40.54 -21.82
C GLU A 2 -4.11 39.92 -20.53
N ILE A 3 -3.23 39.49 -19.61
CA ILE A 3 -3.61 38.96 -18.32
C ILE A 3 -3.52 40.08 -17.29
N ASN A 4 -4.62 40.35 -16.62
CA ASN A 4 -4.74 41.41 -15.62
C ASN A 4 -4.99 40.78 -14.22
N GLU A 5 -4.31 41.30 -13.20
CA GLU A 5 -4.58 40.96 -11.81
C GLU A 5 -5.82 41.70 -11.30
N ILE A 6 -6.90 40.97 -11.04
CA ILE A 6 -8.16 41.54 -10.61
C ILE A 6 -8.48 41.12 -9.18
N PRO A 7 -8.90 42.04 -8.29
CA PRO A 7 -9.31 41.68 -6.94
C PRO A 7 -10.43 40.64 -6.94
N VAL A 8 -10.26 39.54 -6.16
CA VAL A 8 -11.25 38.45 -6.06
C VAL A 8 -12.64 38.94 -5.71
N LYS A 9 -12.71 40.01 -4.88
CA LYS A 9 -13.98 40.66 -4.44
C LYS A 9 -14.68 41.45 -5.55
N ALA A 10 -13.97 41.84 -6.59
CA ALA A 10 -14.56 42.59 -7.74
C ALA A 10 -15.26 41.62 -8.72
N LEU A 11 -14.92 40.37 -8.72
CA LEU A 11 -15.49 39.37 -9.62
C LEU A 11 -16.91 38.99 -9.23
N LYS A 12 -17.77 38.89 -10.22
CA LYS A 12 -19.21 38.58 -10.06
C LYS A 12 -19.48 37.19 -10.66
N PRO A 13 -20.02 36.23 -9.89
CA PRO A 13 -20.42 34.96 -10.46
C PRO A 13 -21.63 35.10 -11.34
N TYR A 14 -21.66 34.40 -12.47
CA TYR A 14 -22.82 34.33 -13.34
C TYR A 14 -23.99 33.62 -12.64
N LYS A 15 -25.10 34.32 -12.41
CA LYS A 15 -26.24 33.83 -11.62
C LYS A 15 -26.95 32.62 -12.23
N ARG A 16 -26.89 32.43 -13.55
CA ARG A 16 -27.55 31.35 -14.29
C ARG A 16 -26.53 30.23 -14.68
N ASN A 17 -25.45 30.09 -13.95
CA ASN A 17 -24.50 29.02 -14.23
C ASN A 17 -25.18 27.66 -14.03
N PRO A 18 -25.30 26.81 -15.09
CA PRO A 18 -25.99 25.53 -14.98
C PRO A 18 -25.16 24.46 -14.28
N ARG A 19 -23.85 24.71 -14.08
CA ARG A 19 -22.91 23.72 -13.54
C ARG A 19 -22.80 23.83 -12.03
N LYS A 20 -23.03 22.71 -11.35
CA LYS A 20 -22.75 22.51 -9.92
C LYS A 20 -21.32 22.03 -9.76
N ASN A 21 -20.43 22.85 -9.21
CA ASN A 21 -19.00 22.58 -9.17
C ASN A 21 -18.41 22.61 -7.74
N ASP A 22 -19.26 22.55 -6.71
CA ASP A 22 -18.82 22.69 -5.32
C ASP A 22 -17.86 21.58 -4.89
N LYS A 23 -18.10 20.35 -5.35
CA LYS A 23 -17.20 19.19 -5.09
C LYS A 23 -15.79 19.36 -5.68
N ALA A 24 -15.63 20.11 -6.77
CA ALA A 24 -14.34 20.31 -7.43
C ALA A 24 -13.53 21.47 -6.83
N VAL A 25 -14.11 22.27 -5.91
CA VAL A 25 -13.44 23.47 -5.38
C VAL A 25 -12.19 23.14 -4.61
N GLU A 26 -12.21 22.10 -3.80
CA GLU A 26 -11.08 21.68 -2.98
C GLU A 26 -9.91 21.18 -3.84
N TYR A 27 -10.18 20.34 -4.83
CA TYR A 27 -9.16 19.86 -5.78
C TYR A 27 -8.49 20.97 -6.57
N VAL A 28 -9.29 21.96 -7.02
CA VAL A 28 -8.76 23.14 -7.69
C VAL A 28 -7.97 24.03 -6.71
N ALA A 29 -8.38 24.13 -5.45
CA ALA A 29 -7.63 24.86 -4.43
C ALA A 29 -6.28 24.20 -4.13
N ASN A 30 -6.25 22.86 -4.04
CA ASN A 30 -5.01 22.11 -3.88
C ASN A 30 -4.06 22.33 -5.06
N SER A 31 -4.58 22.25 -6.29
CA SER A 31 -3.80 22.53 -7.50
C SER A 31 -3.23 23.96 -7.51
N ILE A 32 -4.04 24.97 -7.12
CA ILE A 32 -3.55 26.35 -7.04
C ILE A 32 -2.50 26.52 -5.93
N ARG A 33 -2.66 25.83 -4.79
CA ARG A 33 -1.69 25.88 -3.69
C ARG A 33 -0.35 25.27 -4.11
N GLN A 34 -0.37 24.15 -4.82
CA GLN A 34 0.83 23.41 -5.21
C GLN A 34 1.55 24.02 -6.39
N PHE A 35 0.82 24.41 -7.43
CA PHE A 35 1.39 24.84 -8.70
C PHE A 35 1.27 26.34 -8.97
N GLY A 36 0.55 27.07 -8.12
CA GLY A 36 0.15 28.45 -8.36
C GLY A 36 -1.01 28.57 -9.35
N PHE A 37 -1.52 29.79 -9.53
CA PHE A 37 -2.67 30.08 -10.42
C PHE A 37 -2.21 30.09 -11.89
N LYS A 38 -2.23 28.95 -12.57
CA LYS A 38 -1.67 28.78 -13.94
C LYS A 38 -2.66 29.05 -15.06
N VAL A 39 -3.99 28.88 -14.81
CA VAL A 39 -5.05 29.05 -15.82
C VAL A 39 -5.94 30.22 -15.45
N PRO A 40 -5.87 31.39 -16.16
CA PRO A 40 -6.63 32.58 -15.80
C PRO A 40 -8.15 32.39 -15.80
N ILE A 41 -8.87 33.25 -15.08
CA ILE A 41 -10.33 33.36 -15.12
C ILE A 41 -10.70 34.23 -16.29
N VAL A 42 -11.69 33.84 -17.08
CA VAL A 42 -12.21 34.66 -18.19
C VAL A 42 -13.41 35.46 -17.69
N ILE A 43 -13.38 36.78 -17.91
CA ILE A 43 -14.40 37.74 -17.45
C ILE A 43 -14.87 38.64 -18.58
N ASP A 44 -16.08 39.17 -18.45
CA ASP A 44 -16.59 40.22 -19.32
C ASP A 44 -16.21 41.62 -18.82
N SER A 45 -16.58 42.67 -19.58
CA SER A 45 -16.36 44.08 -19.23
C SER A 45 -17.02 44.54 -17.92
N ASN A 46 -18.00 43.79 -17.39
CA ASN A 46 -18.67 44.04 -16.11
C ASN A 46 -18.04 43.25 -14.95
N TYR A 47 -16.90 42.59 -15.16
CA TYR A 47 -16.25 41.64 -14.21
C TYR A 47 -17.12 40.43 -13.88
N GLU A 48 -18.11 40.09 -14.74
CA GLU A 48 -18.88 38.85 -14.57
C GLU A 48 -18.09 37.68 -15.16
N ILE A 49 -18.02 36.59 -14.40
CA ILE A 49 -17.22 35.39 -14.78
C ILE A 49 -17.88 34.71 -15.99
N VAL A 50 -17.09 34.56 -17.05
CA VAL A 50 -17.44 33.80 -18.24
C VAL A 50 -17.02 32.35 -18.05
N CYS A 51 -15.74 32.09 -17.76
CA CYS A 51 -15.19 30.75 -17.48
C CYS A 51 -14.30 30.77 -16.22
N GLY A 52 -14.32 29.71 -15.42
CA GLY A 52 -13.47 29.59 -14.25
C GLY A 52 -14.14 29.84 -12.89
N HIS A 53 -15.46 29.62 -12.77
CA HIS A 53 -16.17 29.74 -11.50
C HIS A 53 -15.59 28.91 -10.37
N THR A 54 -15.10 27.70 -10.66
CA THR A 54 -14.44 26.81 -9.67
C THR A 54 -13.15 27.43 -9.18
N ARG A 55 -12.33 27.98 -10.09
CA ARG A 55 -11.07 28.67 -9.76
C ARG A 55 -11.31 29.90 -8.90
N TRP A 56 -12.35 30.67 -9.18
CA TRP A 56 -12.74 31.80 -8.34
C TRP A 56 -13.18 31.37 -6.93
N LYS A 57 -13.98 30.30 -6.81
CA LYS A 57 -14.36 29.75 -5.50
C LYS A 57 -13.13 29.25 -4.74
N ALA A 58 -12.22 28.53 -5.41
CA ALA A 58 -10.96 28.04 -4.84
C ALA A 58 -10.07 29.20 -4.34
N ALA A 59 -9.93 30.26 -5.14
CA ALA A 59 -9.19 31.47 -4.74
C ALA A 59 -9.78 32.13 -3.49
N LYS A 60 -11.10 32.14 -3.34
CA LYS A 60 -11.78 32.62 -2.11
C LYS A 60 -11.47 31.75 -0.92
N THR A 61 -11.50 30.43 -1.08
CA THR A 61 -11.14 29.46 -0.02
C THR A 61 -9.68 29.63 0.42
N LEU A 62 -8.78 29.94 -0.53
CA LEU A 62 -7.37 30.17 -0.26
C LEU A 62 -7.06 31.59 0.28
N GLY A 63 -8.05 32.47 0.39
CA GLY A 63 -7.87 33.83 0.88
C GLY A 63 -7.05 34.74 -0.05
N MET A 64 -7.01 34.45 -1.35
CA MET A 64 -6.27 35.25 -2.33
C MET A 64 -6.88 36.64 -2.48
N GLU A 65 -6.03 37.68 -2.57
CA GLU A 65 -6.49 39.06 -2.76
C GLU A 65 -6.81 39.34 -4.23
N THR A 66 -5.97 38.87 -5.14
CA THR A 66 -6.12 39.03 -6.60
C THR A 66 -6.04 37.69 -7.31
N VAL A 67 -6.52 37.62 -8.53
CA VAL A 67 -6.43 36.48 -9.43
C VAL A 67 -6.15 36.94 -10.86
N PRO A 68 -5.41 36.16 -11.65
CA PRO A 68 -5.19 36.46 -13.06
C PRO A 68 -6.46 36.29 -13.87
N CYS A 69 -6.84 37.31 -14.60
CA CYS A 69 -8.04 37.35 -15.44
C CYS A 69 -7.72 37.76 -16.88
N ILE A 70 -8.49 37.23 -17.80
CA ILE A 70 -8.54 37.64 -19.21
C ILE A 70 -9.89 38.32 -19.46
N LEU A 71 -9.86 39.53 -20.03
CA LEU A 71 -11.04 40.27 -20.42
C LEU A 71 -11.50 39.85 -21.81
N THR A 72 -12.80 39.53 -21.97
CA THR A 72 -13.45 39.29 -23.28
C THR A 72 -14.25 40.51 -23.68
N ASP A 73 -13.58 41.51 -24.20
CA ASP A 73 -14.18 42.74 -24.72
C ASP A 73 -14.47 42.68 -26.23
N ASP A 74 -14.07 41.59 -26.86
CA ASP A 74 -14.27 41.30 -28.30
C ASP A 74 -15.51 40.45 -28.60
N LEU A 75 -16.24 39.98 -27.57
CA LEU A 75 -17.45 39.18 -27.74
C LEU A 75 -18.72 39.94 -27.35
N ASN A 76 -19.79 39.77 -28.13
CA ASN A 76 -21.12 40.26 -27.77
C ASN A 76 -21.80 39.32 -26.73
N GLU A 77 -22.94 39.76 -26.15
CA GLU A 77 -23.62 39.00 -25.08
C GLU A 77 -24.02 37.58 -25.49
N ASP A 78 -24.48 37.36 -26.72
CA ASP A 78 -24.90 36.04 -27.18
C ASP A 78 -23.68 35.14 -27.42
N GLN A 79 -22.56 35.68 -27.89
CA GLN A 79 -21.30 34.98 -28.02
C GLN A 79 -20.73 34.58 -26.64
N ILE A 80 -20.83 35.46 -25.65
CA ILE A 80 -20.41 35.15 -24.27
C ILE A 80 -21.27 34.03 -23.70
N ARG A 81 -22.59 34.02 -23.91
CA ARG A 81 -23.48 32.93 -23.46
C ARG A 81 -23.15 31.62 -24.15
N ALA A 82 -22.94 31.65 -25.46
CA ALA A 82 -22.56 30.45 -26.23
C ALA A 82 -21.20 29.90 -25.79
N PHE A 83 -20.23 30.79 -25.56
CA PHE A 83 -18.88 30.40 -25.12
C PHE A 83 -18.90 29.75 -23.74
N ARG A 84 -19.69 30.25 -22.77
CA ARG A 84 -19.89 29.63 -21.46
C ARG A 84 -20.35 28.15 -21.58
N LEU A 85 -21.28 27.88 -22.49
CA LEU A 85 -21.81 26.52 -22.68
C LEU A 85 -20.82 25.64 -23.43
N ALA A 86 -20.17 26.18 -24.48
CA ALA A 86 -19.21 25.44 -25.29
C ALA A 86 -17.99 25.01 -24.47
N ASP A 87 -17.40 25.92 -23.68
CA ASP A 87 -16.24 25.63 -22.82
C ASP A 87 -16.54 24.49 -21.83
N ASN A 88 -17.70 24.54 -21.20
CA ASN A 88 -18.12 23.46 -20.30
C ASN A 88 -18.36 22.13 -21.04
N LYS A 89 -19.00 22.18 -22.21
CA LYS A 89 -19.40 20.98 -22.94
C LYS A 89 -18.19 20.26 -23.59
N THR A 90 -17.26 21.02 -24.14
CA THR A 90 -16.05 20.46 -24.76
C THR A 90 -15.16 19.75 -23.72
N ALA A 91 -15.09 20.27 -22.50
CA ALA A 91 -14.38 19.60 -21.40
C ALA A 91 -15.00 18.23 -21.01
N GLU A 92 -16.33 18.08 -21.17
CA GLU A 92 -17.04 16.82 -20.91
C GLU A 92 -16.88 15.77 -22.04
N MET A 93 -16.45 16.19 -23.23
CA MET A 93 -16.29 15.30 -24.40
C MET A 93 -14.91 14.65 -24.46
N SER A 94 -14.00 15.03 -23.57
CA SER A 94 -12.65 14.46 -23.50
C SER A 94 -12.65 13.26 -22.57
N ASP A 95 -12.18 12.13 -23.07
CA ASP A 95 -11.93 10.92 -22.29
C ASP A 95 -10.43 10.76 -22.04
N TRP A 96 -10.10 10.11 -20.92
CA TRP A 96 -8.72 9.77 -20.62
C TRP A 96 -8.29 8.53 -21.39
N ASP A 97 -7.13 8.59 -22.03
CA ASP A 97 -6.39 7.39 -22.42
C ASP A 97 -5.74 6.85 -21.14
N PHE A 98 -6.34 5.81 -20.59
CA PHE A 98 -5.90 5.26 -19.31
C PHE A 98 -4.53 4.58 -19.36
N ASP A 99 -4.10 4.08 -20.54
CA ASP A 99 -2.78 3.48 -20.70
C ASP A 99 -1.70 4.58 -20.65
N LEU A 100 -1.94 5.73 -21.28
CA LEU A 100 -1.05 6.90 -21.21
C LEU A 100 -1.11 7.59 -19.83
N LEU A 101 -2.30 7.68 -19.24
CA LEU A 101 -2.46 8.27 -17.90
C LEU A 101 -1.71 7.45 -16.84
N GLU A 102 -1.71 6.13 -16.95
CA GLU A 102 -0.94 5.25 -16.07
C GLU A 102 0.58 5.49 -16.22
N MET A 103 1.05 5.73 -17.45
CA MET A 103 2.44 6.08 -17.70
C MET A 103 2.82 7.42 -17.04
N GLU A 104 1.99 8.45 -17.21
CA GLU A 104 2.23 9.77 -16.59
C GLU A 104 2.24 9.68 -15.05
N PHE A 105 1.34 8.88 -14.45
CA PHE A 105 1.37 8.68 -12.99
C PHE A 105 2.63 7.95 -12.51
N ASN A 106 3.20 7.08 -13.34
CA ASN A 106 4.42 6.37 -13.00
C ASN A 106 5.66 7.29 -13.02
N ASP A 107 5.60 8.35 -13.83
CA ASP A 107 6.67 9.34 -13.93
C ASP A 107 6.55 10.47 -12.89
N ILE A 108 5.43 10.55 -12.17
CA ILE A 108 5.22 11.51 -11.07
C ILE A 108 5.67 10.87 -9.76
N ASP A 109 6.56 11.54 -9.04
CA ASP A 109 7.00 11.13 -7.72
C ASP A 109 5.84 11.20 -6.71
N PRO A 110 5.38 10.05 -6.16
CA PRO A 110 4.23 10.00 -5.27
C PRO A 110 4.51 10.60 -3.88
N ASP A 111 5.78 10.77 -3.51
CA ASP A 111 6.17 11.38 -2.25
C ASP A 111 6.10 12.92 -2.35
N LEU A 112 6.23 13.46 -3.58
CA LEU A 112 6.09 14.89 -3.84
C LEU A 112 4.65 15.30 -4.15
N PHE A 113 3.85 14.43 -4.79
CA PHE A 113 2.50 14.76 -5.24
C PHE A 113 1.52 13.61 -4.97
N ASP A 114 0.58 13.82 -4.05
CA ASP A 114 -0.58 12.94 -3.91
C ASP A 114 -1.65 13.33 -4.95
N MET A 115 -1.78 12.52 -6.00
CA MET A 115 -2.73 12.78 -7.08
C MET A 115 -4.20 12.72 -6.65
N SER A 116 -4.49 12.17 -5.46
CA SER A 116 -5.82 12.24 -4.86
C SER A 116 -6.21 13.67 -4.46
N ASP A 117 -5.25 14.53 -4.15
CA ASP A 117 -5.44 15.94 -3.87
C ASP A 117 -5.98 16.72 -5.07
N PHE A 118 -5.85 16.16 -6.28
CA PHE A 118 -6.29 16.77 -7.53
C PHE A 118 -7.54 16.09 -8.13
N GLY A 119 -8.17 15.17 -7.37
CA GLY A 119 -9.40 14.49 -7.75
C GLY A 119 -9.22 13.23 -8.60
N PHE A 120 -7.97 12.77 -8.79
CA PHE A 120 -7.70 11.43 -9.26
C PHE A 120 -7.91 10.47 -8.08
N PHE A 121 -8.51 9.36 -8.19
CA PHE A 121 -8.75 8.42 -7.10
C PHE A 121 -9.79 8.90 -6.05
N GLN A 122 -10.83 9.61 -6.51
CA GLN A 122 -11.98 9.85 -5.64
C GLN A 122 -12.46 8.48 -5.12
N ASN A 123 -12.39 8.27 -3.81
CA ASN A 123 -13.43 7.47 -3.21
C ASN A 123 -14.71 8.25 -3.50
N ASP A 124 -15.57 7.75 -4.36
CA ASP A 124 -16.93 8.22 -4.42
C ASP A 124 -17.52 7.99 -3.02
N GLU A 125 -17.37 8.99 -2.16
CA GLU A 125 -18.30 9.23 -1.09
C GLU A 125 -19.60 9.72 -1.75
N HIS A 126 -20.18 8.91 -2.62
CA HIS A 126 -21.59 8.80 -2.63
C HIS A 126 -21.92 8.25 -1.23
N GLU A 127 -22.45 9.10 -0.39
CA GLU A 127 -23.48 8.72 0.57
C GLU A 127 -24.67 8.11 -0.21
N GLU A 128 -24.46 7.04 -0.93
CA GLU A 128 -25.39 5.95 -0.88
C GLU A 128 -25.27 5.47 0.56
N GLN A 129 -26.38 5.55 1.29
CA GLN A 129 -26.68 4.72 2.43
C GLN A 129 -26.50 3.24 2.00
N THR A 130 -25.28 2.84 1.65
CA THR A 130 -24.82 1.52 1.94
C THR A 130 -24.82 1.53 3.46
N GLU A 131 -25.77 0.84 4.06
CA GLU A 131 -25.63 0.34 5.40
C GLU A 131 -24.20 -0.19 5.47
N HIS A 132 -23.27 0.69 5.90
CA HIS A 132 -22.01 0.23 6.43
C HIS A 132 -22.46 -0.76 7.48
N PHE A 133 -22.11 -1.99 7.31
CA PHE A 133 -22.16 -2.95 8.36
C PHE A 133 -21.22 -2.39 9.43
N GLU A 134 -21.76 -1.45 10.22
CA GLU A 134 -21.09 -0.84 11.36
C GLU A 134 -20.94 -1.97 12.37
N LEU A 135 -19.84 -2.71 12.26
CA LEU A 135 -19.33 -3.50 13.38
C LEU A 135 -19.11 -2.48 14.51
N GLY A 136 -20.13 -2.36 15.34
CA GLY A 136 -20.26 -1.64 16.60
C GLY A 136 -19.22 -0.55 16.87
N LYS A 137 -19.54 0.72 16.66
CA LYS A 137 -18.75 1.91 17.04
C LYS A 137 -18.37 1.98 18.53
N GLY A 138 -18.69 0.96 19.34
CA GLY A 138 -18.61 1.04 20.79
C GLY A 138 -17.21 0.88 21.39
N ASN A 139 -16.25 0.18 20.75
CA ASN A 139 -14.99 -0.18 21.39
C ASN A 139 -13.79 -0.36 20.43
N GLU A 140 -13.85 0.10 19.19
CA GLU A 140 -12.73 -0.08 18.23
C GLU A 140 -11.45 0.62 18.71
N GLY A 141 -11.57 1.85 19.27
CA GLY A 141 -10.43 2.56 19.81
C GLY A 141 -9.77 1.86 21.01
N ALA A 142 -10.56 1.20 21.86
CA ALA A 142 -10.04 0.41 22.97
C ALA A 142 -9.35 -0.87 22.49
N LEU A 143 -9.89 -1.53 21.46
CA LEU A 143 -9.27 -2.70 20.85
C LEU A 143 -7.98 -2.34 20.12
N ALA A 144 -7.94 -1.21 19.40
CA ALA A 144 -6.75 -0.73 18.73
C ALA A 144 -5.63 -0.39 19.72
N LYS A 145 -5.93 0.25 20.84
CA LYS A 145 -4.95 0.51 21.91
C LYS A 145 -4.34 -0.78 22.47
N ARG A 146 -5.15 -1.83 22.61
CA ARG A 146 -4.71 -3.12 23.17
C ARG A 146 -3.97 -3.99 22.17
N PHE A 147 -4.43 -4.03 20.93
CA PHE A 147 -4.00 -4.98 19.90
C PHE A 147 -3.29 -4.31 18.71
N ILE A 148 -2.96 -3.01 18.79
CA ILE A 148 -2.40 -2.18 17.72
C ILE A 148 -3.46 -1.83 16.66
N VAL A 149 -4.22 -2.83 16.21
CA VAL A 149 -5.43 -2.70 15.39
C VAL A 149 -6.47 -3.68 15.92
N PRO A 150 -7.77 -3.48 15.67
CA PRO A 150 -8.78 -4.45 16.05
C PRO A 150 -8.48 -5.84 15.47
N PRO A 151 -8.50 -6.92 16.29
CA PRO A 151 -8.09 -8.26 15.86
C PRO A 151 -9.17 -8.96 15.03
N PHE A 152 -9.49 -8.36 13.89
CA PHE A 152 -10.44 -8.89 12.92
C PHE A 152 -9.73 -9.69 11.83
N SER A 153 -10.47 -10.58 11.16
CA SER A 153 -9.92 -11.36 10.04
C SER A 153 -9.61 -10.52 8.79
N VAL A 154 -10.04 -9.26 8.75
CA VAL A 154 -9.73 -8.30 7.69
C VAL A 154 -9.01 -7.12 8.30
N LEU A 155 -7.77 -6.88 7.85
CA LEU A 155 -6.94 -5.74 8.22
C LEU A 155 -6.98 -4.74 7.06
N ASP A 156 -7.44 -3.51 7.34
CA ASP A 156 -7.51 -2.47 6.32
C ASP A 156 -6.38 -1.44 6.50
N THR A 157 -5.42 -1.45 5.58
CA THR A 157 -4.28 -0.52 5.60
C THR A 157 -4.67 0.94 5.29
N LYS A 158 -5.94 1.20 4.96
CA LYS A 158 -6.45 2.56 4.67
C LYS A 158 -6.99 3.27 5.90
N THR A 159 -7.18 2.59 7.03
CA THR A 159 -7.68 3.21 8.26
C THR A 159 -6.75 4.33 8.73
N GLY A 160 -7.31 5.35 9.37
CA GLY A 160 -6.53 6.46 9.92
C GLY A 160 -5.50 5.96 10.93
N GLU A 161 -5.84 4.96 11.74
CA GLU A 161 -4.97 4.35 12.75
C GLU A 161 -3.77 3.65 12.11
N TRP A 162 -4.01 2.84 11.05
CA TRP A 162 -2.92 2.19 10.31
C TRP A 162 -1.95 3.19 9.69
N ARG A 163 -2.49 4.23 9.03
CA ARG A 163 -1.65 5.27 8.40
C ARG A 163 -0.84 6.07 9.42
N ALA A 164 -1.46 6.46 10.54
CA ALA A 164 -0.75 7.17 11.60
C ALA A 164 0.39 6.32 12.16
N ARG A 165 0.12 5.03 12.43
CA ARG A 165 1.13 4.09 12.91
C ARG A 165 2.26 3.86 11.90
N ASN A 166 1.92 3.75 10.62
CA ASN A 166 2.91 3.63 9.54
C ASN A 166 3.81 4.86 9.47
N ALA A 167 3.26 6.07 9.62
CA ALA A 167 4.04 7.31 9.65
C ALA A 167 4.99 7.38 10.85
N GLU A 168 4.65 6.79 12.00
CA GLU A 168 5.55 6.66 13.15
C GLU A 168 6.70 5.70 12.84
N TRP A 169 6.40 4.56 12.22
CA TRP A 169 7.41 3.59 11.82
C TRP A 169 8.39 4.15 10.79
N LEU A 170 7.92 4.94 9.83
CA LEU A 170 8.78 5.58 8.83
C LEU A 170 9.81 6.53 9.45
N LYS A 171 9.52 7.15 10.61
CA LYS A 171 10.52 7.95 11.34
C LYS A 171 11.65 7.09 11.92
N ILE A 172 11.38 5.82 12.22
CA ILE A 172 12.34 4.88 12.83
C ILE A 172 13.11 4.13 11.75
N THR A 173 12.42 3.64 10.74
CA THR A 173 13.02 2.88 9.64
C THR A 173 13.78 3.76 8.66
N GLY A 174 13.57 5.07 8.71
CA GLY A 174 14.07 6.05 7.74
C GLY A 174 13.25 6.04 6.45
N ASP A 175 13.43 7.08 5.64
CA ASP A 175 12.92 7.07 4.28
C ASP A 175 13.79 6.11 3.47
N LEU A 176 13.26 4.92 3.21
CA LEU A 176 13.95 3.85 2.50
C LEU A 176 14.21 4.19 1.01
N SER A 177 13.70 5.34 0.54
CA SER A 177 13.99 5.88 -0.79
C SER A 177 15.44 6.34 -0.95
N GLU A 178 16.09 6.78 0.15
CA GLU A 178 17.50 7.24 0.12
C GLU A 178 18.52 6.09 -0.03
N THR A 179 18.14 4.85 0.23
CA THR A 179 19.05 3.69 0.08
C THR A 179 19.02 3.06 -1.31
N ARG A 180 18.28 3.67 -2.23
CA ARG A 180 18.17 3.21 -3.62
C ARG A 180 19.21 3.97 -4.46
N ASP A 181 20.22 3.25 -4.92
CA ASP A 181 21.08 3.76 -6.00
C ASP A 181 20.20 4.14 -7.19
N THR A 182 20.46 5.31 -7.72
CA THR A 182 19.65 6.14 -8.61
C THR A 182 19.38 5.58 -10.03
N GLU A 183 19.46 4.29 -10.25
CA GLU A 183 19.23 3.68 -11.58
C GLU A 183 17.99 2.74 -11.67
N GLY A 184 17.07 2.79 -10.71
CA GLY A 184 15.87 1.94 -10.79
C GLY A 184 14.67 2.48 -10.02
N VAL A 185 13.63 2.85 -10.74
CA VAL A 185 12.32 3.28 -10.23
C VAL A 185 11.69 2.17 -9.39
N GLY A 186 11.59 2.35 -8.07
CA GLY A 186 11.01 1.34 -7.19
C GLY A 186 10.35 1.94 -5.96
N GLY A 187 9.12 2.41 -6.06
CA GLY A 187 8.17 2.67 -4.98
C GLY A 187 7.03 1.66 -4.99
N ALA A 188 5.97 1.88 -4.22
CA ALA A 188 4.72 1.11 -4.30
C ALA A 188 4.20 0.95 -5.75
N ILE A 189 4.62 1.85 -6.64
CA ILE A 189 4.38 1.86 -8.08
C ILE A 189 5.21 0.78 -8.79
N GLY A 190 6.48 0.54 -8.42
CA GLY A 190 7.29 -0.55 -8.97
C GLY A 190 6.66 -1.92 -8.70
N HIS A 191 6.03 -2.10 -7.55
CA HIS A 191 5.27 -3.32 -7.24
C HIS A 191 4.01 -3.45 -8.10
N LEU A 192 3.36 -2.35 -8.46
CA LEU A 192 2.17 -2.33 -9.32
C LEU A 192 2.52 -2.46 -10.82
N GLN A 193 3.60 -1.85 -11.29
CA GLN A 193 4.17 -2.11 -12.62
C GLN A 193 4.58 -3.57 -12.77
N TYR A 194 5.20 -4.13 -11.75
CA TYR A 194 5.55 -5.50 -11.63
C TYR A 194 4.31 -6.44 -11.74
N LEU A 195 3.20 -6.11 -11.07
CA LEU A 195 1.94 -6.84 -11.20
C LEU A 195 1.25 -6.64 -12.58
N ALA A 196 1.49 -5.53 -13.25
CA ALA A 196 0.85 -5.17 -14.52
C ALA A 196 1.66 -5.56 -15.77
N SER A 197 2.99 -5.43 -15.75
CA SER A 197 3.83 -5.56 -16.96
C SER A 197 4.36 -6.97 -17.22
N GLY A 198 4.38 -7.83 -16.23
CA GLY A 198 4.94 -9.19 -16.40
C GLY A 198 6.43 -9.22 -16.80
N GLN A 199 7.17 -8.13 -16.66
CA GLN A 199 8.59 -8.04 -16.97
C GLN A 199 9.39 -7.58 -15.76
N GLY A 200 9.61 -8.50 -14.80
CA GLY A 200 10.58 -8.29 -13.73
C GLY A 200 11.99 -8.65 -14.19
N LYS A 201 12.80 -7.67 -14.52
CA LYS A 201 14.24 -7.86 -14.76
C LYS A 201 15.13 -6.94 -13.89
N ASN A 202 14.64 -6.40 -12.79
CA ASN A 202 15.48 -5.61 -11.89
C ASN A 202 15.20 -6.02 -10.45
N GLY A 203 16.23 -6.43 -9.73
CA GLY A 203 16.22 -7.05 -8.42
C GLY A 203 15.86 -6.10 -7.26
N PHE A 204 14.71 -5.45 -7.32
CA PHE A 204 14.24 -4.58 -6.24
C PHE A 204 13.36 -5.34 -5.27
N THR A 205 13.73 -5.33 -4.00
CA THR A 205 12.90 -5.80 -2.90
C THR A 205 11.83 -4.76 -2.60
N SER A 206 10.55 -5.13 -2.60
CA SER A 206 9.48 -4.22 -2.15
C SER A 206 9.60 -4.02 -0.64
N ASN A 207 9.44 -2.78 -0.16
CA ASN A 207 9.42 -2.50 1.27
C ASN A 207 8.26 -3.26 1.93
N PHE A 208 8.55 -3.90 3.05
CA PHE A 208 7.53 -4.57 3.85
C PHE A 208 6.76 -3.51 4.67
N ASP A 209 5.45 -3.73 4.89
CA ASP A 209 4.65 -2.85 5.75
C ASP A 209 5.06 -3.06 7.22
N PRO A 210 5.64 -2.06 7.89
CA PRO A 210 6.12 -2.20 9.26
C PRO A 210 4.98 -2.39 10.27
N VAL A 211 3.79 -1.82 10.03
CA VAL A 211 2.62 -2.01 10.90
C VAL A 211 2.15 -3.46 10.84
N LEU A 212 2.19 -4.08 9.66
CA LEU A 212 1.88 -5.50 9.54
C LEU A 212 2.88 -6.36 10.32
N ALA A 213 4.18 -6.05 10.25
CA ALA A 213 5.18 -6.80 11.02
C ALA A 213 4.91 -6.66 12.53
N GLU A 214 4.67 -5.45 13.01
CA GLU A 214 4.35 -5.15 14.40
C GLU A 214 3.11 -5.92 14.87
N VAL A 215 2.01 -5.88 14.11
CA VAL A 215 0.77 -6.60 14.42
C VAL A 215 1.01 -8.11 14.51
N MET A 216 1.72 -8.69 13.55
CA MET A 216 1.99 -10.13 13.54
C MET A 216 2.88 -10.54 14.71
N TYR A 217 3.88 -9.74 15.05
CA TYR A 217 4.74 -10.01 16.21
C TYR A 217 3.97 -9.87 17.53
N HIS A 218 3.18 -8.82 17.69
CA HIS A 218 2.38 -8.60 18.89
C HIS A 218 1.34 -9.69 19.13
N TRP A 219 0.73 -10.21 18.06
CA TRP A 219 -0.33 -11.21 18.21
C TRP A 219 0.17 -12.64 18.34
N PHE A 220 1.30 -12.99 17.74
CA PHE A 220 1.71 -14.39 17.55
C PHE A 220 3.12 -14.72 18.06
N CYS A 221 3.90 -13.77 18.52
CA CYS A 221 5.22 -13.98 19.10
C CYS A 221 5.20 -13.68 20.60
N PRO A 222 5.77 -14.51 21.47
CA PRO A 222 5.90 -14.17 22.87
C PRO A 222 6.89 -13.01 23.07
N ASP A 223 6.75 -12.27 24.18
CA ASP A 223 7.67 -11.20 24.52
C ASP A 223 9.11 -11.70 24.60
N GLY A 224 10.06 -10.97 23.99
CA GLY A 224 11.45 -11.38 23.86
C GLY A 224 11.69 -12.65 23.03
N GLY A 225 10.66 -13.10 22.30
CA GLY A 225 10.67 -14.29 21.48
C GLY A 225 11.61 -14.22 20.27
N ARG A 226 11.84 -15.36 19.65
CA ARG A 226 12.76 -15.56 18.53
C ARG A 226 11.96 -15.72 17.25
N VAL A 227 12.14 -14.79 16.31
CA VAL A 227 11.46 -14.76 15.01
C VAL A 227 12.33 -15.38 13.94
N LEU A 228 11.77 -16.32 13.18
CA LEU A 228 12.35 -16.94 11.99
C LEU A 228 11.74 -16.33 10.74
N ASP A 229 12.56 -15.90 9.80
CA ASP A 229 12.12 -15.44 8.48
C ASP A 229 12.95 -16.11 7.38
N PRO A 230 12.42 -17.17 6.73
CA PRO A 230 13.12 -17.85 5.65
C PRO A 230 13.32 -17.01 4.38
N PHE A 231 12.62 -15.89 4.24
CA PHE A 231 12.74 -14.99 3.10
C PHE A 231 12.90 -13.54 3.61
N GLY A 232 14.09 -13.28 4.19
CA GLY A 232 14.41 -12.08 4.97
C GLY A 232 14.15 -10.78 4.22
N GLY A 233 14.49 -10.75 2.93
CA GLY A 233 14.29 -9.57 2.09
C GLY A 233 15.04 -8.35 2.64
N GLU A 234 14.36 -7.22 2.69
CA GLU A 234 14.89 -5.98 3.23
C GLU A 234 14.72 -5.87 4.77
N GLN A 235 15.30 -4.83 5.37
CA GLN A 235 15.51 -4.69 6.82
C GLN A 235 14.26 -4.43 7.68
N THR A 236 13.11 -4.05 7.11
CA THR A 236 11.94 -3.56 7.89
C THR A 236 11.48 -4.56 8.95
N LYS A 237 11.31 -5.83 8.61
CA LYS A 237 10.88 -6.86 9.58
C LYS A 237 11.87 -7.01 10.74
N GLY A 238 13.18 -6.93 10.44
CA GLY A 238 14.23 -6.98 11.45
C GLY A 238 14.24 -5.73 12.36
N ILE A 239 14.09 -4.53 11.79
CA ILE A 239 14.01 -3.28 12.56
C ILE A 239 12.81 -3.32 13.51
N VAL A 240 11.63 -3.70 13.02
CA VAL A 240 10.42 -3.81 13.85
C VAL A 240 10.62 -4.83 14.97
N ALA A 241 11.20 -5.98 14.68
CA ALA A 241 11.53 -6.99 15.71
C ALA A 241 12.49 -6.42 16.76
N GLY A 242 13.53 -5.70 16.33
CA GLY A 242 14.51 -5.08 17.24
C GLY A 242 13.89 -4.01 18.13
N GLU A 243 13.05 -3.12 17.62
CA GLU A 243 12.32 -2.11 18.41
C GLU A 243 11.35 -2.75 19.43
N MET A 244 10.78 -3.90 19.08
CA MET A 244 9.91 -4.66 19.99
C MET A 244 10.67 -5.56 20.96
N GLY A 245 12.01 -5.52 20.98
CA GLY A 245 12.84 -6.35 21.87
C GLY A 245 12.82 -7.85 21.53
N LEU A 246 12.45 -8.20 20.29
CA LEU A 246 12.47 -9.57 19.79
C LEU A 246 13.84 -9.93 19.19
N LYS A 247 14.11 -11.22 19.10
CA LYS A 247 15.30 -11.74 18.40
C LYS A 247 14.90 -12.17 17.01
N TYR A 248 15.55 -11.64 15.99
CA TYR A 248 15.20 -11.90 14.60
C TYR A 248 16.33 -12.63 13.86
N SER A 249 15.96 -13.62 13.07
CA SER A 249 16.87 -14.33 12.16
C SER A 249 16.23 -14.43 10.78
N GLY A 250 16.73 -13.64 9.84
CA GLY A 250 16.33 -13.65 8.44
C GLY A 250 17.36 -14.33 7.56
N VAL A 251 16.92 -15.17 6.63
CA VAL A 251 17.77 -15.72 5.57
C VAL A 251 17.47 -14.99 4.27
N GLU A 252 18.50 -14.48 3.62
CA GLU A 252 18.41 -13.75 2.34
C GLU A 252 19.48 -14.29 1.39
N ILE A 253 19.11 -14.54 0.15
CA ILE A 253 19.99 -15.17 -0.85
C ILE A 253 21.03 -14.17 -1.40
N ARG A 254 20.74 -12.88 -1.41
CA ARG A 254 21.60 -11.84 -1.99
C ARG A 254 22.59 -11.30 -0.96
N PRO A 255 23.91 -11.48 -1.17
CA PRO A 255 24.93 -11.01 -0.22
C PRO A 255 24.88 -9.50 0.02
N GLU A 256 24.69 -8.71 -1.03
CA GLU A 256 24.62 -7.25 -0.95
C GLU A 256 23.45 -6.76 -0.09
N GLN A 257 22.31 -7.46 -0.15
CA GLN A 257 21.15 -7.13 0.69
C GLN A 257 21.44 -7.51 2.16
N VAL A 258 22.10 -8.63 2.41
CA VAL A 258 22.50 -9.04 3.78
C VAL A 258 23.44 -8.02 4.40
N GLU A 259 24.45 -7.54 3.66
CA GLU A 259 25.38 -6.51 4.12
C GLU A 259 24.65 -5.19 4.43
N LEU A 260 23.73 -4.76 3.56
CA LEU A 260 22.92 -3.58 3.78
C LEU A 260 22.04 -3.72 5.04
N ASN A 261 21.34 -4.86 5.17
CA ASN A 261 20.48 -5.13 6.32
C ASN A 261 21.30 -5.12 7.63
N ALA A 262 22.47 -5.77 7.65
CA ALA A 262 23.34 -5.82 8.82
C ALA A 262 23.76 -4.40 9.26
N ARG A 263 24.11 -3.53 8.31
CA ARG A 263 24.46 -2.12 8.57
C ARG A 263 23.28 -1.35 9.14
N LEU A 264 22.07 -1.50 8.56
CA LEU A 264 20.88 -0.76 8.97
C LEU A 264 20.27 -1.26 10.29
N THR A 265 20.59 -2.49 10.68
CA THR A 265 20.15 -3.08 11.94
C THR A 265 21.26 -3.16 13.01
N GLU A 266 22.40 -2.50 12.82
CA GLU A 266 23.57 -2.55 13.72
C GLU A 266 23.23 -2.20 15.18
N LYS A 267 22.29 -1.27 15.39
CA LYS A 267 21.83 -0.88 16.73
C LYS A 267 21.04 -1.98 17.48
N TYR A 268 20.63 -3.06 16.79
CA TYR A 268 19.86 -4.17 17.37
C TYR A 268 20.69 -5.45 17.41
N PRO A 269 21.37 -5.76 18.51
CA PRO A 269 22.32 -6.89 18.59
C PRO A 269 21.68 -8.27 18.40
N ASP A 270 20.38 -8.38 18.65
CA ASP A 270 19.61 -9.64 18.51
C ASP A 270 18.93 -9.78 17.13
N VAL A 271 19.16 -8.83 16.19
CA VAL A 271 18.69 -8.91 14.80
C VAL A 271 19.82 -9.35 13.91
N ARG A 272 19.63 -10.46 13.20
CA ARG A 272 20.65 -11.03 12.32
C ARG A 272 20.09 -11.45 10.97
N TYR A 273 20.87 -11.19 9.93
CA TYR A 273 20.62 -11.67 8.58
C TYR A 273 21.73 -12.63 8.16
N TYR A 274 21.33 -13.76 7.62
CA TYR A 274 22.23 -14.83 7.16
C TYR A 274 22.16 -14.90 5.64
N CYS A 275 23.32 -14.87 4.98
CA CYS A 275 23.42 -15.05 3.53
C CYS A 275 23.32 -16.52 3.18
N GLY A 276 22.37 -16.88 2.31
CA GLY A 276 22.26 -18.25 1.81
C GLY A 276 20.91 -18.58 1.20
N ASP A 277 20.86 -19.73 0.54
CA ASP A 277 19.64 -20.31 -0.01
C ASP A 277 18.81 -20.94 1.12
N SER A 278 17.56 -20.51 1.25
CA SER A 278 16.62 -20.99 2.26
C SER A 278 16.29 -22.49 2.12
N ASN A 279 16.60 -23.11 0.98
CA ASN A 279 16.56 -24.56 0.85
C ASN A 279 17.50 -25.28 1.84
N ASN A 280 18.49 -24.57 2.38
CA ASN A 280 19.47 -25.08 3.36
C ASN A 280 19.30 -24.39 4.73
N ILE A 281 18.14 -23.81 5.02
CA ILE A 281 17.91 -23.02 6.25
C ILE A 281 18.19 -23.83 7.53
N GLY A 282 17.95 -25.13 7.53
CA GLY A 282 18.24 -26.01 8.65
C GLY A 282 19.73 -26.11 8.97
N GLU A 283 20.60 -26.04 7.96
CA GLU A 283 22.06 -26.02 8.11
C GLU A 283 22.54 -24.62 8.50
N ILE A 284 22.03 -23.56 7.83
CA ILE A 284 22.36 -22.16 8.10
C ILE A 284 22.07 -21.81 9.56
N LEU A 285 20.94 -22.28 10.09
CA LEU A 285 20.47 -21.98 11.44
C LEU A 285 20.59 -23.20 12.38
N GLN A 286 21.57 -24.08 12.14
CA GLN A 286 21.77 -25.26 12.95
C GLN A 286 21.95 -24.91 14.44
N GLY A 287 21.23 -25.60 15.30
CA GLY A 287 21.26 -25.36 16.75
C GLY A 287 20.39 -24.22 17.25
N HIS A 288 19.75 -23.46 16.35
CA HIS A 288 18.80 -22.44 16.73
C HIS A 288 17.39 -23.03 16.86
N LYS A 289 16.57 -22.39 17.70
CA LYS A 289 15.14 -22.66 17.85
C LYS A 289 14.37 -21.34 17.85
N PHE A 290 13.12 -21.37 17.40
CA PHE A 290 12.31 -20.17 17.18
C PHE A 290 10.93 -20.32 17.79
N ASP A 291 10.35 -19.17 18.15
CA ASP A 291 9.06 -19.05 18.81
C ASP A 291 7.94 -18.62 17.84
N PHE A 292 8.33 -18.01 16.73
CA PHE A 292 7.42 -17.55 15.68
C PHE A 292 8.12 -17.58 14.32
N CYS A 293 7.41 -17.99 13.28
CA CYS A 293 7.86 -17.84 11.89
C CYS A 293 6.95 -16.84 11.19
N PHE A 294 7.51 -15.76 10.64
CA PHE A 294 6.77 -14.79 9.85
C PHE A 294 7.51 -14.41 8.58
N THR A 295 6.85 -14.61 7.43
CA THR A 295 7.52 -14.44 6.15
C THR A 295 6.59 -14.04 5.01
N SER A 296 7.19 -13.49 3.96
CA SER A 296 6.56 -13.24 2.67
C SER A 296 7.44 -13.87 1.60
N PRO A 297 7.10 -15.08 1.13
CA PRO A 297 7.90 -15.81 0.15
C PRO A 297 7.86 -15.12 -1.21
N PRO A 298 8.87 -15.34 -2.08
CA PRO A 298 8.84 -14.90 -3.47
C PRO A 298 7.67 -15.58 -4.20
N TYR A 299 7.08 -14.86 -5.12
CA TYR A 299 6.04 -15.42 -6.00
C TYR A 299 6.67 -16.08 -7.21
N TYR A 300 6.29 -17.33 -7.48
CA TYR A 300 6.73 -18.06 -8.67
C TYR A 300 6.61 -17.20 -9.94
N ASP A 301 7.63 -17.20 -10.80
CA ASP A 301 7.75 -16.50 -12.09
C ASP A 301 7.41 -15.00 -12.12
N LEU A 302 7.05 -14.42 -10.98
CA LEU A 302 6.78 -13.00 -10.85
C LEU A 302 8.00 -12.22 -10.33
N GLU A 303 8.77 -12.77 -9.43
CA GLU A 303 9.93 -12.15 -8.79
C GLU A 303 11.14 -13.06 -8.96
N CYS A 304 12.07 -12.68 -9.82
CA CYS A 304 13.31 -13.39 -9.99
C CYS A 304 14.43 -12.52 -9.42
N TYR A 305 14.90 -12.86 -8.23
CA TYR A 305 15.94 -12.10 -7.52
C TYR A 305 17.37 -12.52 -7.88
N SER A 306 17.55 -13.74 -8.35
CA SER A 306 18.83 -14.27 -8.86
C SER A 306 18.57 -15.43 -9.83
N GLU A 307 19.59 -15.84 -10.59
CA GLU A 307 19.49 -17.02 -11.46
C GLU A 307 19.35 -18.33 -10.68
N GLU A 308 19.74 -18.33 -9.41
CA GLU A 308 19.67 -19.47 -8.48
C GLU A 308 18.42 -19.47 -7.59
N ASP A 309 17.59 -18.43 -7.70
CA ASP A 309 16.36 -18.28 -6.91
C ASP A 309 15.32 -19.34 -7.31
N MET A 310 14.56 -19.80 -6.31
CA MET A 310 13.44 -20.73 -6.53
C MET A 310 12.37 -20.23 -7.51
N SER A 311 12.22 -18.91 -7.68
CA SER A 311 11.33 -18.30 -8.67
C SER A 311 11.85 -18.39 -10.12
N ALA A 312 13.15 -18.68 -10.31
CA ALA A 312 13.75 -18.94 -11.62
C ALA A 312 13.54 -20.38 -12.13
N LEU A 313 12.91 -21.26 -11.32
CA LEU A 313 12.67 -22.65 -11.67
C LEU A 313 11.72 -22.79 -12.87
N GLY A 314 11.97 -23.82 -13.67
CA GLY A 314 11.26 -24.04 -14.92
C GLY A 314 9.76 -24.34 -14.80
N THR A 315 9.32 -24.95 -13.68
CA THR A 315 7.92 -25.34 -13.48
C THR A 315 7.38 -24.96 -12.10
N TYR A 316 6.09 -24.65 -12.04
CA TYR A 316 5.39 -24.37 -10.78
C TYR A 316 5.46 -25.56 -9.79
N LYS A 317 5.50 -26.78 -10.30
CA LYS A 317 5.62 -27.99 -9.47
C LYS A 317 6.98 -28.07 -8.77
N GLU A 318 8.06 -27.72 -9.46
CA GLU A 318 9.40 -27.67 -8.87
C GLU A 318 9.50 -26.58 -7.82
N PHE A 319 8.92 -25.40 -8.10
CA PHE A 319 8.79 -24.33 -7.13
C PHE A 319 8.08 -24.80 -5.85
N LEU A 320 6.90 -25.44 -5.96
CA LEU A 320 6.17 -25.97 -4.82
C LEU A 320 6.96 -27.05 -4.05
N ALA A 321 7.80 -27.82 -4.72
CA ALA A 321 8.62 -28.82 -4.07
C ALA A 321 9.71 -28.17 -3.19
N GLN A 322 10.40 -27.13 -3.68
CA GLN A 322 11.36 -26.36 -2.88
C GLN A 322 10.66 -25.59 -1.75
N TYR A 323 9.52 -24.97 -2.05
CA TYR A 323 8.69 -24.30 -1.05
C TYR A 323 8.34 -25.21 0.11
N LYS A 324 7.92 -26.43 -0.20
CA LYS A 324 7.65 -27.48 0.80
C LYS A 324 8.90 -27.87 1.60
N ASN A 325 10.05 -27.99 0.95
CA ASN A 325 11.32 -28.31 1.63
C ASN A 325 11.71 -27.23 2.63
N ILE A 326 11.61 -25.97 2.24
CA ILE A 326 11.92 -24.82 3.12
C ILE A 326 11.00 -24.82 4.34
N PHE A 327 9.67 -24.89 4.15
CA PHE A 327 8.73 -24.88 5.27
C PHE A 327 8.80 -26.14 6.14
N ARG A 328 9.25 -27.28 5.63
CA ARG A 328 9.56 -28.46 6.45
C ARG A 328 10.69 -28.14 7.43
N GLN A 329 11.76 -27.53 6.95
CA GLN A 329 12.89 -27.16 7.80
C GLN A 329 12.48 -26.04 8.79
N CYS A 330 11.64 -25.08 8.37
CA CYS A 330 11.08 -24.09 9.31
C CYS A 330 10.25 -24.75 10.42
N TYR A 331 9.45 -25.78 10.07
CA TYR A 331 8.71 -26.55 11.07
C TYR A 331 9.66 -27.21 12.08
N ASP A 332 10.77 -27.78 11.63
CA ASP A 332 11.74 -28.44 12.49
C ASP A 332 12.51 -27.44 13.38
N LEU A 333 12.75 -26.22 12.88
CA LEU A 333 13.39 -25.13 13.62
C LEU A 333 12.47 -24.44 14.65
N LEU A 334 11.16 -24.48 14.43
CA LEU A 334 10.19 -23.94 15.41
C LEU A 334 10.12 -24.83 16.65
N ASP A 335 10.01 -24.21 17.81
CA ASP A 335 9.63 -24.88 19.03
C ASP A 335 8.17 -25.37 18.95
N ASP A 336 7.82 -26.35 19.80
CA ASP A 336 6.42 -26.73 19.97
C ASP A 336 5.62 -25.57 20.57
N ASN A 337 4.34 -25.53 20.25
CA ASN A 337 3.40 -24.49 20.65
C ASN A 337 3.77 -23.10 20.11
N SER A 338 4.15 -23.06 18.83
CA SER A 338 4.56 -21.85 18.11
C SER A 338 3.71 -21.61 16.88
N PHE A 339 3.55 -20.33 16.51
CA PHE A 339 2.84 -19.91 15.30
C PHE A 339 3.76 -19.77 14.09
N CYS A 340 3.16 -19.92 12.92
CA CYS A 340 3.77 -19.59 11.62
C CYS A 340 2.76 -18.80 10.80
N ALA A 341 3.08 -17.59 10.35
CA ALA A 341 2.25 -16.76 9.49
C ALA A 341 2.95 -16.51 8.16
N VAL A 342 2.24 -16.65 7.05
CA VAL A 342 2.79 -16.53 5.71
C VAL A 342 1.98 -15.53 4.89
N LYS A 343 2.58 -14.39 4.54
CA LYS A 343 1.93 -13.38 3.68
C LYS A 343 2.06 -13.79 2.23
N VAL A 344 0.95 -14.18 1.61
CA VAL A 344 0.90 -14.66 0.22
C VAL A 344 -0.25 -14.04 -0.56
N GLY A 345 -0.16 -14.15 -1.85
CA GLY A 345 -1.23 -13.71 -2.74
C GLY A 345 -1.43 -14.67 -3.90
N GLU A 346 -2.63 -14.72 -4.45
CA GLU A 346 -2.90 -15.48 -5.67
C GLU A 346 -2.09 -14.93 -6.85
N ILE A 347 -1.54 -15.82 -7.63
CA ILE A 347 -0.80 -15.54 -8.86
C ILE A 347 -1.53 -16.12 -10.08
N ARG A 348 -1.38 -15.44 -11.21
CA ARG A 348 -1.95 -15.91 -12.47
C ARG A 348 -0.87 -16.50 -13.38
N ASP A 349 -1.22 -17.58 -14.04
CA ASP A 349 -0.41 -18.13 -15.12
C ASP A 349 -0.36 -17.13 -16.29
N LYS A 350 0.85 -16.72 -16.69
CA LYS A 350 1.06 -15.72 -17.74
C LYS A 350 0.56 -16.17 -19.12
N LYS A 351 0.53 -17.49 -19.37
CA LYS A 351 0.11 -18.06 -20.68
C LYS A 351 -1.39 -18.24 -20.77
N THR A 352 -2.00 -18.78 -19.70
CA THR A 352 -3.43 -19.13 -19.69
C THR A 352 -4.31 -18.06 -19.06
N GLY A 353 -3.75 -17.21 -18.19
CA GLY A 353 -4.47 -16.24 -17.39
C GLY A 353 -5.27 -16.84 -16.21
N ALA A 354 -5.21 -18.16 -16.00
CA ALA A 354 -5.85 -18.85 -14.89
C ALA A 354 -5.11 -18.58 -13.56
N ASN A 355 -5.82 -18.62 -12.44
CA ASN A 355 -5.18 -18.61 -11.12
C ASN A 355 -4.41 -19.93 -10.93
N ARG A 356 -3.21 -19.85 -10.31
CA ARG A 356 -2.39 -21.02 -9.98
C ARG A 356 -2.76 -21.67 -8.64
N CYS A 357 -3.68 -21.07 -7.89
CA CYS A 357 -4.10 -21.53 -6.56
C CYS A 357 -2.96 -21.50 -5.52
N PHE A 358 -2.07 -20.49 -5.55
CA PHE A 358 -0.91 -20.44 -4.68
C PHE A 358 -1.28 -20.32 -3.19
N VAL A 359 -2.36 -19.62 -2.84
CA VAL A 359 -2.86 -19.56 -1.46
C VAL A 359 -3.37 -20.93 -0.98
N PRO A 360 -4.26 -21.64 -1.69
CA PRO A 360 -4.64 -23.02 -1.37
C PRO A 360 -3.45 -23.98 -1.29
N ASP A 361 -2.49 -23.88 -2.22
CA ASP A 361 -1.30 -24.74 -2.22
C ASP A 361 -0.41 -24.47 -0.99
N THR A 362 -0.27 -23.22 -0.57
CA THR A 362 0.42 -22.86 0.69
C THR A 362 -0.27 -23.52 1.89
N ILE A 363 -1.59 -23.38 2.00
CA ILE A 363 -2.34 -23.99 3.11
C ILE A 363 -2.18 -25.51 3.10
N LYS A 364 -2.33 -26.13 1.92
CA LYS A 364 -2.15 -27.57 1.78
C LYS A 364 -0.74 -28.05 2.15
N ILE A 365 0.29 -27.36 1.66
CA ILE A 365 1.69 -27.74 1.91
C ILE A 365 2.00 -27.67 3.40
N LEU A 366 1.64 -26.58 4.08
CA LEU A 366 1.94 -26.43 5.50
C LEU A 366 1.14 -27.42 6.36
N THR A 367 -0.11 -27.71 6.01
CA THR A 367 -0.90 -28.75 6.70
C THR A 367 -0.34 -30.15 6.45
N ASP A 368 0.11 -30.48 5.24
CA ASP A 368 0.77 -31.75 4.92
C ASP A 368 2.12 -31.92 5.66
N ILE A 369 2.79 -30.81 6.04
CA ILE A 369 4.01 -30.80 6.85
C ILE A 369 3.71 -31.17 8.30
N GLY A 370 2.54 -30.80 8.81
CA GLY A 370 2.11 -31.07 10.18
C GLY A 370 1.65 -29.84 10.97
N PHE A 371 1.62 -28.68 10.35
CA PHE A 371 0.99 -27.51 10.95
C PHE A 371 -0.53 -27.65 11.02
N ILE A 372 -1.13 -27.02 12.01
CA ILE A 372 -2.58 -26.84 12.12
C ILE A 372 -2.91 -25.49 11.49
N TYR A 373 -3.76 -25.45 10.47
CA TYR A 373 -4.30 -24.19 9.94
C TYR A 373 -5.23 -23.56 10.98
N TYR A 374 -4.92 -22.32 11.40
CA TYR A 374 -5.52 -21.75 12.59
C TYR A 374 -6.34 -20.49 12.33
N ASN A 375 -5.77 -19.49 11.62
CA ASN A 375 -6.46 -18.26 11.23
C ASN A 375 -6.29 -17.97 9.74
N ASP A 376 -7.27 -17.28 9.18
CA ASP A 376 -7.20 -16.68 7.83
C ASP A 376 -7.36 -15.17 7.95
N ILE A 377 -6.30 -14.44 7.64
CA ILE A 377 -6.29 -12.98 7.70
C ILE A 377 -6.20 -12.42 6.29
N ILE A 378 -7.05 -11.47 5.96
CA ILE A 378 -7.06 -10.73 4.70
C ILE A 378 -6.48 -9.35 4.94
N LEU A 379 -5.38 -9.03 4.27
CA LEU A 379 -4.80 -7.69 4.27
C LEU A 379 -5.32 -6.91 3.05
N LEU A 380 -6.11 -5.87 3.28
CA LEU A 380 -6.56 -4.98 2.21
C LEU A 380 -5.44 -4.00 1.85
N ASN A 381 -5.06 -4.01 0.58
CA ASN A 381 -4.07 -3.08 0.05
C ASN A 381 -4.73 -1.76 -0.39
N PRO A 382 -3.99 -0.64 -0.44
CA PRO A 382 -4.46 0.58 -1.07
C PRO A 382 -4.91 0.31 -2.51
N THR A 383 -6.11 0.80 -2.86
CA THR A 383 -6.72 0.54 -4.17
C THR A 383 -6.53 1.70 -5.16
N ARG A 384 -5.49 2.51 -4.98
CA ARG A 384 -5.28 3.77 -5.73
C ARG A 384 -5.42 3.60 -7.26
N LEU A 385 -4.86 2.53 -7.84
CA LEU A 385 -4.96 2.24 -9.27
C LEU A 385 -6.01 1.17 -9.62
N ALA A 386 -6.65 0.55 -8.62
CA ALA A 386 -7.57 -0.55 -8.86
C ALA A 386 -8.79 -0.15 -9.70
N ALA A 387 -9.29 1.07 -9.55
CA ALA A 387 -10.43 1.58 -10.32
C ALA A 387 -10.08 1.68 -11.83
N ILE A 388 -8.88 2.15 -12.14
CA ILE A 388 -8.38 2.25 -13.53
C ILE A 388 -8.21 0.85 -14.11
N GLN A 389 -7.53 -0.04 -13.38
CA GLN A 389 -7.30 -1.41 -13.80
C GLN A 389 -8.61 -2.23 -13.91
N ALA A 390 -9.64 -1.90 -13.11
CA ALA A 390 -10.90 -2.63 -13.11
C ALA A 390 -11.60 -2.59 -14.48
N ASN A 391 -11.67 -1.42 -15.11
CA ASN A 391 -12.29 -1.27 -16.43
C ASN A 391 -11.60 -2.13 -17.50
N ARG A 392 -10.26 -2.13 -17.51
CA ARG A 392 -9.46 -2.95 -18.44
C ARG A 392 -9.64 -4.45 -18.15
N SER A 393 -9.51 -4.84 -16.88
CA SER A 393 -9.59 -6.23 -16.44
C SER A 393 -10.96 -6.84 -16.68
N MET A 394 -12.04 -6.05 -16.51
CA MET A 394 -13.41 -6.50 -16.75
C MET A 394 -13.75 -6.78 -18.20
N ARG A 395 -12.97 -6.33 -19.18
CA ARG A 395 -13.13 -6.74 -20.58
C ARG A 395 -13.02 -8.27 -20.73
N THR A 396 -12.21 -8.91 -19.91
CA THR A 396 -12.05 -10.37 -19.84
C THR A 396 -12.66 -10.98 -18.58
N ARG A 397 -13.53 -10.24 -17.87
CA ARG A 397 -14.17 -10.64 -16.61
C ARG A 397 -13.17 -10.95 -15.50
N LYS A 398 -11.99 -10.36 -15.52
CA LYS A 398 -11.02 -10.42 -14.43
C LYS A 398 -11.33 -9.33 -13.42
N VAL A 399 -11.38 -9.68 -12.13
CA VAL A 399 -11.45 -8.70 -11.06
C VAL A 399 -10.03 -8.28 -10.66
N VAL A 400 -9.86 -7.02 -10.29
CA VAL A 400 -8.59 -6.52 -9.76
C VAL A 400 -8.43 -7.00 -8.33
N LYS A 401 -7.27 -7.56 -8.03
CA LYS A 401 -6.95 -8.04 -6.68
C LYS A 401 -6.54 -6.86 -5.81
N CYS A 402 -7.27 -6.63 -4.72
CA CYS A 402 -7.01 -5.55 -3.77
C CYS A 402 -6.64 -6.06 -2.36
N HIS A 403 -6.25 -7.32 -2.25
CA HIS A 403 -5.89 -7.91 -0.96
C HIS A 403 -4.79 -8.96 -1.09
N GLN A 404 -4.14 -9.25 0.02
CA GLN A 404 -3.27 -10.41 0.22
C GLN A 404 -3.84 -11.28 1.34
N ASN A 405 -3.46 -12.55 1.36
CA ASN A 405 -3.86 -13.50 2.39
C ASN A 405 -2.69 -13.71 3.35
N ILE A 406 -3.00 -13.85 4.62
CA ILE A 406 -2.03 -14.22 5.65
C ILE A 406 -2.59 -15.43 6.40
N PRO A 407 -2.49 -16.64 5.81
CA PRO A 407 -2.81 -17.85 6.53
C PRO A 407 -1.85 -18.01 7.73
N VAL A 408 -2.44 -18.23 8.89
CA VAL A 408 -1.74 -18.43 10.16
C VAL A 408 -1.87 -19.89 10.58
N PHE A 409 -0.75 -20.47 10.92
CA PHE A 409 -0.63 -21.87 11.29
C PHE A 409 -0.06 -22.02 12.70
N TYR A 410 -0.32 -23.16 13.30
CA TYR A 410 0.17 -23.50 14.62
C TYR A 410 0.86 -24.87 14.63
N LYS A 411 2.00 -24.96 15.29
CA LYS A 411 2.71 -26.19 15.58
C LYS A 411 2.48 -26.56 17.04
N GLY A 412 1.87 -27.69 17.34
CA GLY A 412 1.72 -28.21 18.68
C GLY A 412 0.29 -28.42 19.13
N ASN A 413 0.02 -28.26 20.43
CA ASN A 413 -1.28 -28.50 21.04
C ASN A 413 -2.02 -27.19 21.27
N LEU A 414 -3.15 -26.97 20.59
CA LEU A 414 -3.97 -25.75 20.68
C LEU A 414 -4.38 -25.38 22.12
N LYS A 415 -4.52 -26.38 23.03
CA LYS A 415 -4.85 -26.12 24.43
C LYS A 415 -3.70 -25.47 25.22
N LYS A 416 -2.50 -25.45 24.65
CA LYS A 416 -1.28 -24.89 25.27
C LYS A 416 -0.89 -23.53 24.72
N ILE A 417 -1.74 -22.89 23.93
CA ILE A 417 -1.44 -21.56 23.38
C ILE A 417 -1.18 -20.56 24.51
N GLN A 418 -2.04 -20.54 25.53
CA GLN A 418 -1.92 -19.62 26.66
C GLN A 418 -0.72 -19.90 27.57
N ASP A 419 -0.15 -21.11 27.54
CA ASP A 419 1.07 -21.44 28.31
C ASP A 419 2.30 -20.67 27.77
N LYS A 420 2.31 -20.36 26.46
CA LYS A 420 3.41 -19.65 25.79
C LYS A 420 3.05 -18.20 25.42
N LEU A 421 1.81 -17.95 25.14
CA LEU A 421 1.26 -16.65 24.75
C LEU A 421 0.13 -16.31 25.75
N PRO A 422 0.46 -15.66 26.90
CA PRO A 422 -0.55 -15.22 27.84
C PRO A 422 -1.51 -14.22 27.19
N PRO A 423 -2.71 -14.02 27.76
CA PRO A 423 -3.63 -12.99 27.28
C PRO A 423 -2.95 -11.63 27.20
N ILE A 424 -3.14 -10.94 26.09
CA ILE A 424 -2.65 -9.58 25.90
C ILE A 424 -3.45 -8.67 26.84
N GLU A 425 -2.81 -8.14 27.88
CA GLU A 425 -3.44 -7.27 28.90
C GLU A 425 -3.30 -5.79 28.56
N TYR A 426 -4.22 -4.95 29.10
CA TYR A 426 -4.05 -3.50 29.06
C TYR A 426 -2.84 -3.13 29.91
N LYS A 427 -1.96 -2.29 29.38
CA LYS A 427 -1.02 -1.55 30.22
C LYS A 427 -1.79 -0.33 30.78
N ASP A 428 -1.98 -0.27 32.10
CA ASP A 428 -2.76 0.77 32.79
C ASP A 428 -2.19 2.21 32.67
N GLU A 429 -1.08 2.41 31.94
CA GLU A 429 -0.44 3.72 31.78
C GLU A 429 -1.14 4.64 30.75
N ASP A 430 -2.15 4.15 30.03
CA ASP A 430 -2.86 4.90 28.98
C ASP A 430 -4.29 5.32 29.36
N ILE A 431 -4.67 5.22 30.64
CA ILE A 431 -5.95 5.74 31.15
C ILE A 431 -5.66 7.01 31.95
N GLU A 432 -5.24 8.09 31.29
CA GLU A 432 -5.49 9.44 31.77
C GLU A 432 -6.80 9.94 31.16
N GLU A 433 -7.71 10.35 32.04
CA GLU A 433 -9.09 10.81 31.82
C GLU A 433 -9.25 11.96 30.81
#